data_24e6c7fc9cad0f22180db54fb6cd235e
#
_entry.id   24e6c7fc9cad0f22180db54fb6cd235e
#
_cell.length_a   1.000
_cell.length_b   1.000
_cell.length_c   1.000
_cell.angle_alpha   90.00
_cell.angle_beta   90.00
_cell.angle_gamma   90.00
#
_symmetry.space_group_name_H-M   'P 1'
#
loop_
_entity.id
_entity.type
_entity.pdbx_description
1 polymer ?
#
loop_
_entity_poly.entity_id
_entity_poly.type
_entity_poly.pdbx_seq_one_letter_code
_entity_poly.pdbx_strand_id
1 'polypeptide(L)'
;ANDIAIIEDIEELRIGDYLGVKPCLIQGLSHQHPALKSSVRPDKPEERSKLISALNVLFIEDPSLSFSINSYSDELEISLYGLTQKEIIQTLLEERFSVKTHFDEIKTIYKERPKKKVNKIIHIEVPPNPYWASIGLTLEPLPIGSGVQIESEISFGYLNHSFQNAVFEG
;
A
#
# COMPACT_ATOMS: atom_id res chain seq x y z
N ALA A 1 -14.33 -35.02 -4.89
CA ALA A 1 -13.97 -35.14 -3.49
C ALA A 1 -13.62 -33.75 -3.00
N ASN A 2 -14.36 -33.29 -2.01
CA ASN A 2 -14.08 -31.99 -1.39
C ASN A 2 -13.40 -32.30 -0.05
N ASP A 3 -12.05 -32.31 -0.08
CA ASP A 3 -11.27 -32.54 1.13
C ASP A 3 -10.56 -31.26 1.56
N ILE A 4 -10.43 -31.09 2.86
CA ILE A 4 -9.62 -30.05 3.49
C ILE A 4 -8.26 -30.68 3.79
N ALA A 5 -7.19 -30.06 3.31
CA ALA A 5 -5.83 -30.48 3.57
C ALA A 5 -5.11 -29.43 4.42
N ILE A 6 -4.24 -29.89 5.32
CA ILE A 6 -3.31 -29.02 6.03
C ILE A 6 -1.98 -29.07 5.28
N ILE A 7 -1.42 -27.92 5.01
CA ILE A 7 -0.10 -27.78 4.37
C ILE A 7 0.80 -27.10 5.38
N GLU A 8 1.91 -27.74 5.71
CA GLU A 8 2.89 -27.24 6.67
C GLU A 8 4.17 -26.81 5.95
N ASP A 9 4.93 -25.91 6.56
CA ASP A 9 6.28 -25.48 6.14
C ASP A 9 6.38 -24.83 4.75
N ILE A 10 5.32 -24.12 4.30
CA ILE A 10 5.40 -23.32 3.06
C ILE A 10 5.24 -21.84 3.40
N GLU A 11 6.37 -21.15 3.54
CA GLU A 11 6.41 -19.72 3.87
C GLU A 11 5.87 -18.81 2.75
N GLU A 12 5.80 -19.32 1.51
CA GLU A 12 5.40 -18.56 0.33
C GLU A 12 3.88 -18.53 0.10
N LEU A 13 3.12 -19.44 0.73
CA LEU A 13 1.67 -19.51 0.57
C LEU A 13 0.94 -18.44 1.36
N ARG A 14 -0.01 -17.81 0.70
CA ARG A 14 -0.87 -16.79 1.30
C ARG A 14 -2.34 -17.16 1.16
N ILE A 15 -3.17 -16.63 2.03
CA ILE A 15 -4.63 -16.79 1.94
C ILE A 15 -5.11 -16.22 0.60
N GLY A 16 -5.80 -17.06 -0.18
CA GLY A 16 -6.25 -16.74 -1.53
C GLY A 16 -5.41 -17.32 -2.67
N ASP A 17 -4.27 -17.95 -2.35
CA ASP A 17 -3.45 -18.62 -3.35
C ASP A 17 -4.06 -19.92 -3.83
N TYR A 18 -3.76 -20.29 -5.07
CA TYR A 18 -4.21 -21.52 -5.69
C TYR A 18 -3.05 -22.49 -5.86
N LEU A 19 -3.27 -23.73 -5.45
CA LEU A 19 -2.37 -24.82 -5.75
C LEU A 19 -2.92 -25.62 -6.93
N GLY A 20 -2.27 -25.52 -8.08
CA GLY A 20 -2.65 -26.22 -9.29
C GLY A 20 -3.10 -25.32 -10.44
N VAL A 21 -3.94 -25.85 -11.32
CA VAL A 21 -4.42 -25.10 -12.49
C VAL A 21 -5.50 -24.12 -12.07
N LYS A 22 -5.28 -22.82 -12.32
CA LYS A 22 -6.24 -21.75 -11.96
C LYS A 22 -7.59 -21.98 -12.65
N PRO A 23 -8.70 -22.16 -11.92
CA PRO A 23 -10.00 -22.29 -12.51
C PRO A 23 -10.41 -20.99 -13.22
N CYS A 24 -10.96 -21.09 -14.40
CA CYS A 24 -11.37 -19.95 -15.25
C CYS A 24 -12.42 -19.01 -14.59
N LEU A 25 -13.06 -19.46 -13.50
CA LEU A 25 -14.20 -18.77 -12.88
C LEU A 25 -13.90 -18.01 -11.60
N ILE A 26 -12.66 -18.07 -11.06
CA ILE A 26 -12.36 -17.33 -9.85
C ILE A 26 -11.74 -15.99 -10.25
N GLN A 27 -12.61 -15.02 -10.49
CA GLN A 27 -12.21 -13.61 -10.41
C GLN A 27 -11.79 -13.36 -8.96
N GLY A 28 -10.61 -12.75 -8.78
CA GLY A 28 -10.04 -12.52 -7.46
C GLY A 28 -11.08 -11.95 -6.49
N LEU A 29 -11.10 -12.49 -5.28
CA LEU A 29 -11.93 -11.95 -4.21
C LEU A 29 -11.52 -10.49 -4.01
N SER A 30 -12.34 -9.58 -4.50
CA SER A 30 -12.16 -8.16 -4.26
C SER A 30 -12.51 -7.90 -2.79
N HIS A 31 -11.52 -7.86 -1.93
CA HIS A 31 -11.72 -7.38 -0.58
C HIS A 31 -12.02 -5.87 -0.66
N GLN A 32 -13.07 -5.44 0.04
CA GLN A 32 -13.30 -4.02 0.20
C GLN A 32 -12.08 -3.41 0.89
N HIS A 33 -11.56 -2.34 0.34
CA HIS A 33 -10.44 -1.65 0.98
C HIS A 33 -10.91 -0.98 2.27
N PRO A 34 -10.12 -1.04 3.35
CA PRO A 34 -10.43 -0.34 4.57
C PRO A 34 -10.54 1.16 4.32
N ALA A 35 -11.51 1.80 4.98
CA ALA A 35 -11.78 3.23 4.83
C ALA A 35 -11.18 4.09 5.94
N LEU A 36 -10.62 3.46 6.95
CA LEU A 36 -10.08 4.10 8.15
C LEU A 36 -8.59 3.80 8.29
N LYS A 37 -7.87 4.69 8.94
CA LYS A 37 -6.47 4.48 9.31
C LYS A 37 -6.16 5.06 10.68
N SER A 38 -5.17 4.49 11.35
CA SER A 38 -4.61 5.01 12.60
C SER A 38 -3.10 4.85 12.59
N SER A 39 -2.38 5.84 13.09
CA SER A 39 -0.95 5.70 13.35
C SER A 39 -0.76 4.83 14.58
N VAL A 40 0.27 4.00 14.57
CA VAL A 40 0.63 3.11 15.68
C VAL A 40 2.10 3.29 16.02
N ARG A 41 2.39 3.33 17.30
CA ARG A 41 3.76 3.37 17.83
C ARG A 41 3.91 2.45 19.03
N PRO A 42 5.09 1.87 19.25
CA PRO A 42 5.35 1.12 20.46
C PRO A 42 5.51 2.08 21.65
N ASP A 43 5.21 1.64 22.85
CA ASP A 43 5.45 2.40 24.07
C ASP A 43 6.93 2.71 24.25
N LYS A 44 7.81 1.79 23.82
CA LYS A 44 9.26 1.94 23.83
C LYS A 44 9.78 2.10 22.41
N PRO A 45 10.43 3.23 22.06
CA PRO A 45 10.91 3.49 20.70
C PRO A 45 11.82 2.40 20.13
N GLU A 46 12.63 1.75 20.99
CA GLU A 46 13.52 0.64 20.63
C GLU A 46 12.77 -0.62 20.15
N GLU A 47 11.51 -0.76 20.46
CA GLU A 47 10.67 -1.89 20.03
C GLU A 47 10.05 -1.69 18.64
N ARG A 48 10.38 -0.61 17.91
CA ARG A 48 9.84 -0.31 16.58
C ARG A 48 10.07 -1.45 15.58
N SER A 49 11.27 -2.00 15.53
CA SER A 49 11.57 -3.14 14.63
C SER A 49 10.78 -4.38 14.99
N LYS A 50 10.58 -4.63 16.28
CA LYS A 50 9.77 -5.74 16.78
C LYS A 50 8.28 -5.55 16.41
N LEU A 51 7.77 -4.33 16.50
CA LEU A 51 6.42 -3.97 16.08
C LEU A 51 6.23 -4.23 14.58
N ILE A 52 7.17 -3.79 13.72
CA ILE A 52 7.10 -4.03 12.28
C ILE A 52 7.08 -5.53 11.98
N SER A 53 7.93 -6.32 12.63
CA SER A 53 7.96 -7.78 12.46
C SER A 53 6.64 -8.43 12.90
N ALA A 54 6.07 -8.01 14.02
CA ALA A 54 4.79 -8.50 14.51
C ALA A 54 3.63 -8.15 13.56
N LEU A 55 3.60 -6.93 13.03
CA LEU A 55 2.60 -6.50 12.05
C LEU A 55 2.70 -7.30 10.74
N ASN A 56 3.92 -7.61 10.28
CA ASN A 56 4.12 -8.45 9.10
C ASN A 56 3.52 -9.86 9.30
N VAL A 57 3.72 -10.46 10.47
CA VAL A 57 3.14 -11.77 10.78
C VAL A 57 1.61 -11.70 10.78
N LEU A 58 1.03 -10.71 11.46
CA LEU A 58 -0.42 -10.51 11.48
C LEU A 58 -1.00 -10.25 10.09
N PHE A 59 -0.27 -9.51 9.24
CA PHE A 59 -0.66 -9.25 7.85
C PHE A 59 -0.66 -10.52 6.98
N ILE A 60 0.28 -11.44 7.20
CA ILE A 60 0.32 -12.73 6.50
C ILE A 60 -0.88 -13.60 6.93
N GLU A 61 -1.21 -13.59 8.22
CA GLU A 61 -2.34 -14.35 8.78
C GLU A 61 -3.70 -13.77 8.36
N ASP A 62 -3.80 -12.46 8.20
CA ASP A 62 -5.04 -11.77 7.79
C ASP A 62 -4.77 -10.75 6.68
N PRO A 63 -4.97 -11.11 5.40
CA PRO A 63 -4.78 -10.20 4.28
C PRO A 63 -5.73 -8.99 4.25
N SER A 64 -6.75 -8.97 5.11
CA SER A 64 -7.61 -7.78 5.27
C SER A 64 -6.90 -6.65 6.03
N LEU A 65 -5.86 -7.00 6.79
CA LEU A 65 -4.99 -6.03 7.44
C LEU A 65 -4.02 -5.43 6.42
N SER A 66 -3.77 -4.16 6.51
CA SER A 66 -2.69 -3.52 5.78
C SER A 66 -2.03 -2.46 6.64
N PHE A 67 -0.73 -2.34 6.53
CA PHE A 67 0.00 -1.25 7.14
C PHE A 67 1.02 -0.68 6.15
N SER A 68 1.39 0.56 6.35
CA SER A 68 2.40 1.27 5.57
C SER A 68 3.22 2.18 6.48
N ILE A 69 4.39 2.55 6.00
CA ILE A 69 5.19 3.59 6.63
C ILE A 69 4.93 4.87 5.84
N ASN A 70 4.48 5.90 6.53
CA ASN A 70 4.28 7.21 5.93
C ASN A 70 5.64 7.80 5.58
N SER A 71 5.89 8.05 4.29
CA SER A 71 7.19 8.53 3.79
C SER A 71 7.56 9.94 4.26
N TYR A 72 6.60 10.73 4.75
CA TYR A 72 6.83 12.09 5.22
C TYR A 72 7.06 12.16 6.74
N SER A 73 6.25 11.40 7.51
CA SER A 73 6.31 11.44 8.98
C SER A 73 7.07 10.26 9.59
N ASP A 74 7.44 9.27 8.80
CA ASP A 74 8.03 7.98 9.23
C ASP A 74 7.15 7.21 10.24
N GLU A 75 5.85 7.51 10.28
CA GLU A 75 4.91 6.84 11.16
C GLU A 75 4.40 5.55 10.54
N LEU A 76 4.16 4.54 11.38
CA LEU A 76 3.47 3.32 10.99
C LEU A 76 1.96 3.61 10.97
N GLU A 77 1.35 3.53 9.81
CA GLU A 77 -0.10 3.67 9.63
C GLU A 77 -0.73 2.31 9.36
N ILE A 78 -1.74 1.95 10.14
CA ILE A 78 -2.54 0.72 9.94
C ILE A 78 -3.88 1.11 9.36
N SER A 79 -4.29 0.42 8.30
CA SER A 79 -5.62 0.55 7.71
C SER A 79 -6.61 -0.35 8.43
N LEU A 80 -7.80 0.16 8.72
CA LEU A 80 -8.78 -0.47 9.60
C LEU A 80 -10.19 -0.42 8.99
N TYR A 81 -10.98 -1.46 9.27
CA TYR A 81 -12.42 -1.47 8.95
C TYR A 81 -13.28 -0.88 10.08
N GLY A 82 -12.75 -0.79 11.29
CA GLY A 82 -13.47 -0.24 12.43
C GLY A 82 -12.68 -0.23 13.74
N LEU A 83 -13.30 0.32 14.78
CA LEU A 83 -12.71 0.42 16.13
C LEU A 83 -12.39 -0.94 16.74
N THR A 84 -13.29 -1.90 16.60
CA THR A 84 -13.11 -3.25 17.15
C THR A 84 -11.85 -3.94 16.60
N GLN A 85 -11.55 -3.74 15.30
CA GLN A 85 -10.34 -4.31 14.71
C GLN A 85 -9.07 -3.70 15.33
N LYS A 86 -9.07 -2.39 15.60
CA LYS A 86 -7.98 -1.72 16.32
C LYS A 86 -7.70 -2.39 17.67
N GLU A 87 -8.76 -2.62 18.46
CA GLU A 87 -8.66 -3.24 19.79
C GLU A 87 -8.11 -4.68 19.70
N ILE A 88 -8.59 -5.45 18.71
CA ILE A 88 -8.11 -6.82 18.46
C ILE A 88 -6.61 -6.80 18.12
N ILE A 89 -6.18 -5.94 17.19
CA ILE A 89 -4.76 -5.84 16.81
C ILE A 89 -3.91 -5.44 18.01
N GLN A 90 -4.35 -4.47 18.80
CA GLN A 90 -3.64 -4.03 20.00
C GLN A 90 -3.46 -5.16 21.01
N THR A 91 -4.52 -5.94 21.25
CA THR A 91 -4.48 -7.11 22.12
C THR A 91 -3.53 -8.18 21.59
N LEU A 92 -3.59 -8.50 20.28
CA LEU A 92 -2.70 -9.49 19.66
C LEU A 92 -1.24 -9.08 19.73
N LEU A 93 -0.93 -7.80 19.53
CA LEU A 93 0.44 -7.28 19.65
C LEU A 93 0.98 -7.41 21.08
N GLU A 94 0.15 -7.17 22.08
CA GLU A 94 0.55 -7.31 23.48
C GLU A 94 0.67 -8.78 23.90
N GLU A 95 -0.34 -9.61 23.62
CA GLU A 95 -0.40 -11.01 24.12
C GLU A 95 0.55 -11.94 23.38
N ARG A 96 0.62 -11.86 22.03
CA ARG A 96 1.44 -12.78 21.23
C ARG A 96 2.88 -12.32 21.07
N PHE A 97 3.09 -11.01 20.93
CA PHE A 97 4.40 -10.46 20.62
C PHE A 97 5.03 -9.68 21.76
N SER A 98 4.32 -9.49 22.88
CA SER A 98 4.78 -8.69 24.04
C SER A 98 5.26 -7.30 23.63
N VAL A 99 4.50 -6.66 22.73
CA VAL A 99 4.71 -5.28 22.26
C VAL A 99 3.53 -4.44 22.68
N LYS A 100 3.72 -3.57 23.66
CA LYS A 100 2.71 -2.58 24.03
C LYS A 100 2.72 -1.44 23.05
N THR A 101 1.54 -1.07 22.58
CA THR A 101 1.38 -0.09 21.53
C THR A 101 0.37 0.99 21.87
N HIS A 102 0.62 2.17 21.37
CA HIS A 102 -0.29 3.29 21.39
C HIS A 102 -0.79 3.55 19.97
N PHE A 103 -2.12 3.59 19.80
CA PHE A 103 -2.78 3.96 18.57
C PHE A 103 -3.34 5.37 18.69
N ASP A 104 -3.11 6.19 17.70
CA ASP A 104 -3.69 7.51 17.61
C ASP A 104 -5.19 7.45 17.25
N GLU A 105 -5.81 8.62 17.15
CA GLU A 105 -7.20 8.72 16.71
C GLU A 105 -7.38 8.15 15.31
N ILE A 106 -8.50 7.45 15.11
CA ILE A 106 -8.84 6.91 13.80
C ILE A 106 -9.23 8.05 12.86
N LYS A 107 -8.63 8.06 11.68
CA LYS A 107 -8.90 9.01 10.61
C LYS A 107 -9.49 8.30 9.40
N THR A 108 -10.38 8.97 8.69
CA THR A 108 -10.89 8.48 7.40
C THR A 108 -9.81 8.60 6.33
N ILE A 109 -9.67 7.57 5.50
CA ILE A 109 -8.80 7.60 4.33
C ILE A 109 -9.53 8.35 3.21
N TYR A 110 -9.02 9.52 2.86
CA TYR A 110 -9.52 10.27 1.71
C TYR A 110 -8.73 9.89 0.46
N LYS A 111 -9.45 9.76 -0.65
CA LYS A 111 -8.86 9.58 -1.98
C LYS A 111 -9.22 10.79 -2.84
N GLU A 112 -8.24 11.31 -3.54
CA GLU A 112 -8.41 12.42 -4.46
C GLU A 112 -8.50 11.93 -5.90
N ARG A 113 -9.24 12.66 -6.72
CA ARG A 113 -9.37 12.41 -8.15
C ARG A 113 -9.36 13.74 -8.88
N PRO A 114 -8.61 13.87 -9.99
CA PRO A 114 -8.68 15.06 -10.81
C PRO A 114 -10.11 15.25 -11.33
N LYS A 115 -10.62 16.46 -11.24
CA LYS A 115 -11.99 16.80 -11.68
C LYS A 115 -12.09 16.91 -13.20
N LYS A 116 -10.97 17.30 -13.85
CA LYS A 116 -10.87 17.50 -15.30
C LYS A 116 -9.44 17.19 -15.76
N LYS A 117 -9.28 16.96 -17.05
CA LYS A 117 -7.95 16.85 -17.66
C LYS A 117 -7.17 18.16 -17.45
N VAL A 118 -5.96 18.02 -16.93
CA VAL A 118 -5.03 19.14 -16.69
C VAL A 118 -3.65 18.72 -17.14
N ASN A 119 -2.97 19.63 -17.78
CA ASN A 119 -1.60 19.42 -18.23
C ASN A 119 -0.70 20.53 -17.66
N LYS A 120 0.53 20.20 -17.30
CA LYS A 120 1.54 21.15 -16.87
C LYS A 120 2.92 20.70 -17.33
N ILE A 121 3.68 21.64 -17.86
CA ILE A 121 5.07 21.42 -18.25
C ILE A 121 5.94 22.31 -17.36
N ILE A 122 7.00 21.74 -16.81
CA ILE A 122 8.05 22.44 -16.07
C ILE A 122 9.29 22.38 -16.94
N HIS A 123 9.74 23.53 -17.42
CA HIS A 123 10.88 23.65 -18.32
C HIS A 123 12.20 23.71 -17.55
N ILE A 124 13.25 23.16 -18.20
CA ILE A 124 14.64 23.32 -17.75
C ILE A 124 15.00 24.81 -17.64
N GLU A 125 15.82 25.14 -16.64
CA GLU A 125 16.33 26.50 -16.41
C GLU A 125 15.28 27.59 -16.13
N VAL A 126 14.01 27.20 -15.98
CA VAL A 126 12.93 28.13 -15.60
C VAL A 126 12.58 27.93 -14.12
N PRO A 127 12.76 28.93 -13.26
CA PRO A 127 12.36 28.82 -11.87
C PRO A 127 10.86 28.43 -11.71
N PRO A 128 10.49 27.54 -10.77
CA PRO A 128 11.29 26.99 -9.68
C PRO A 128 12.02 25.67 -9.98
N ASN A 129 12.23 25.30 -11.24
CA ASN A 129 12.85 24.01 -11.59
C ASN A 129 14.38 24.07 -11.31
N PRO A 130 14.89 23.33 -10.30
CA PRO A 130 16.31 23.25 -9.99
C PRO A 130 17.05 22.18 -10.82
N TYR A 131 16.34 21.42 -11.66
CA TYR A 131 16.88 20.27 -12.36
C TYR A 131 17.21 20.59 -13.83
N TRP A 132 18.18 19.86 -14.36
CA TRP A 132 18.60 19.93 -15.77
C TRP A 132 17.70 19.11 -16.71
N ALA A 133 16.40 19.16 -16.46
CA ALA A 133 15.42 18.44 -17.26
C ALA A 133 14.09 19.20 -17.33
N SER A 134 13.38 19.02 -18.43
CA SER A 134 11.97 19.42 -18.55
C SER A 134 11.08 18.21 -18.34
N ILE A 135 9.98 18.37 -17.62
CA ILE A 135 8.97 17.33 -17.45
C ILE A 135 7.59 17.88 -17.77
N GLY A 136 6.81 17.13 -18.52
CA GLY A 136 5.40 17.39 -18.77
C GLY A 136 4.54 16.29 -18.18
N LEU A 137 3.50 16.66 -17.43
CA LEU A 137 2.54 15.73 -16.87
C LEU A 137 1.13 16.12 -17.30
N THR A 138 0.37 15.12 -17.73
CA THR A 138 -1.06 15.22 -17.99
C THR A 138 -1.80 14.36 -17.01
N LEU A 139 -2.69 14.97 -16.21
CA LEU A 139 -3.59 14.25 -15.30
C LEU A 139 -4.97 14.14 -15.92
N GLU A 140 -5.49 12.93 -16.04
CA GLU A 140 -6.83 12.66 -16.56
C GLU A 140 -7.68 11.94 -15.52
N PRO A 141 -8.98 12.31 -15.38
CA PRO A 141 -9.89 11.55 -14.52
C PRO A 141 -10.23 10.21 -15.16
N LEU A 142 -10.04 9.14 -14.40
CA LEU A 142 -10.48 7.80 -14.77
C LEU A 142 -11.77 7.42 -14.02
N PRO A 143 -12.50 6.38 -14.45
CA PRO A 143 -13.64 5.84 -13.71
C PRO A 143 -13.25 5.46 -12.26
N ILE A 144 -14.22 5.53 -11.35
CA ILE A 144 -13.98 5.16 -9.95
C ILE A 144 -13.57 3.69 -9.87
N GLY A 145 -12.48 3.40 -9.17
CA GLY A 145 -11.95 2.05 -9.01
C GLY A 145 -10.87 1.65 -10.03
N SER A 146 -10.58 2.49 -11.04
CA SER A 146 -9.52 2.21 -12.03
C SER A 146 -8.09 2.24 -11.46
N GLY A 147 -7.91 2.74 -10.24
CA GLY A 147 -6.59 2.95 -9.69
C GLY A 147 -5.83 4.09 -10.39
N VAL A 148 -4.50 4.05 -10.30
CA VAL A 148 -3.58 4.96 -11.00
C VAL A 148 -3.05 4.22 -12.21
N GLN A 149 -3.15 4.84 -13.39
CA GLN A 149 -2.55 4.34 -14.63
C GLN A 149 -1.54 5.38 -15.10
N ILE A 150 -0.34 4.93 -15.42
CA ILE A 150 0.74 5.80 -15.87
C ILE A 150 1.12 5.37 -17.28
N GLU A 151 1.09 6.32 -18.22
CA GLU A 151 1.46 6.11 -19.61
C GLU A 151 2.52 7.14 -20.02
N SER A 152 3.47 6.75 -20.86
CA SER A 152 4.46 7.66 -21.43
C SER A 152 4.08 7.99 -22.87
N GLU A 153 4.04 9.29 -23.20
CA GLU A 153 3.89 9.76 -24.57
C GLU A 153 5.23 9.81 -25.33
N ILE A 154 6.35 9.54 -24.63
CA ILE A 154 7.70 9.57 -25.21
C ILE A 154 8.07 8.18 -25.70
N SER A 155 8.43 8.05 -26.97
CA SER A 155 8.92 6.78 -27.48
C SER A 155 10.32 6.46 -26.95
N PHE A 156 10.59 5.15 -26.76
CA PHE A 156 11.87 4.65 -26.23
C PHE A 156 13.10 5.05 -27.06
N GLY A 157 12.91 5.47 -28.30
CA GLY A 157 14.00 5.95 -29.17
C GLY A 157 14.49 7.37 -28.82
N TYR A 158 13.70 8.17 -28.08
CA TYR A 158 14.08 9.53 -27.72
C TYR A 158 14.71 9.67 -26.35
N LEU A 159 14.36 8.78 -25.42
CA LEU A 159 14.86 8.82 -24.06
C LEU A 159 15.21 7.40 -23.59
N ASN A 160 16.39 7.23 -22.99
CA ASN A 160 16.83 5.94 -22.47
C ASN A 160 15.84 5.38 -21.42
N HIS A 161 15.64 4.07 -21.46
CA HIS A 161 14.78 3.32 -20.55
C HIS A 161 15.00 3.65 -19.07
N SER A 162 16.26 3.84 -18.65
CA SER A 162 16.59 4.17 -17.26
C SER A 162 15.94 5.47 -16.78
N PHE A 163 15.89 6.49 -17.64
CA PHE A 163 15.25 7.78 -17.30
C PHE A 163 13.73 7.67 -17.31
N GLN A 164 13.16 6.89 -18.25
CA GLN A 164 11.72 6.68 -18.27
C GLN A 164 11.25 5.90 -17.04
N ASN A 165 11.97 4.84 -16.64
CA ASN A 165 11.66 4.08 -15.45
C ASN A 165 11.74 4.95 -14.18
N ALA A 166 12.75 5.81 -14.06
CA ALA A 166 12.85 6.73 -12.94
C ALA A 166 11.64 7.69 -12.80
N VAL A 167 11.02 8.07 -13.93
CA VAL A 167 9.78 8.87 -13.92
C VAL A 167 8.57 8.04 -13.48
N PHE A 168 8.54 6.73 -13.78
CA PHE A 168 7.47 5.83 -13.35
C PHE A 168 7.56 5.44 -11.88
N GLU A 169 8.76 5.43 -11.30
CA GLU A 169 9.04 5.04 -9.92
C GLU A 169 8.87 6.22 -8.92
N GLY A 170 8.92 7.47 -9.38
CA GLY A 170 8.79 8.69 -8.58
C GLY A 170 7.39 9.21 -8.49
#